data_909d95b1e825503db30bf7f8a33e9cad
#
_entry.id   909d95b1e825503db30bf7f8a33e9cad
#
_cell.length_a   1.000
_cell.length_b   1.000
_cell.length_c   1.000
_cell.angle_alpha   90.00
_cell.angle_beta   90.00
_cell.angle_gamma   90.00
#
_symmetry.space_group_name_H-M   'P 1'
#
loop_
_entity.id
_entity.type
_entity.pdbx_description
1 polymer ?
#
loop_
_entity_poly.entity_id
_entity_poly.type
_entity_poly.pdbx_seq_one_letter_code
_entity_poly.pdbx_strand_id
1 'polypeptide(L)'
;MDEYEVSNIAYTEKLLCCDVRSTAEDITESFRLDLNGFYQTKNLCTVLCSEGALMQQGFIIKNAAEKNGLQNVKKLTGLHGRWDVVREDPTLILDVAHNEDGIKQVLSQLGKLTETRPSAKIHFVTGMVKDKEVSKVLSLLPSGAHYYFTNAHIPRALPHEELKEKAAGFGLHGESFDEVNTAIKAAMEKAIPGDIILVCGSVFVVGEVDTVLFS
;
A
#
# COMPACT_ATOMS: atom_id res chain seq x y z
N MET A 1 13.91 18.18 -2.11
CA MET A 1 13.79 16.96 -1.28
C MET A 1 14.95 16.84 -0.28
N ASP A 2 15.92 17.70 -0.40
CA ASP A 2 17.13 17.70 0.46
C ASP A 2 16.96 18.50 1.76
N GLU A 3 15.74 18.99 2.05
CA GLU A 3 15.45 19.78 3.25
C GLU A 3 15.19 18.92 4.49
N TYR A 4 14.88 17.62 4.30
CA TYR A 4 14.56 16.69 5.37
C TYR A 4 15.26 15.35 5.18
N GLU A 5 15.84 14.82 6.26
CA GLU A 5 16.43 13.49 6.37
C GLU A 5 15.60 12.62 7.30
N VAL A 6 15.23 11.40 6.86
CA VAL A 6 14.45 10.47 7.66
C VAL A 6 15.33 9.35 8.19
N SER A 7 15.18 9.04 9.48
CA SER A 7 15.92 8.00 10.20
C SER A 7 15.03 7.26 11.20
N ASN A 8 15.57 6.23 11.84
CA ASN A 8 14.92 5.46 12.91
C ASN A 8 13.51 4.96 12.56
N ILE A 9 13.32 4.47 11.31
CA ILE A 9 12.03 4.00 10.84
C ILE A 9 11.70 2.66 11.50
N ALA A 10 10.58 2.61 12.24
CA ALA A 10 10.14 1.43 12.96
C ALA A 10 8.60 1.37 13.05
N TYR A 11 8.07 0.18 13.35
CA TYR A 11 6.66 0.01 13.73
C TYR A 11 6.52 -0.13 15.23
N THR A 12 5.66 0.68 15.81
CA THR A 12 5.33 0.63 17.24
C THR A 12 3.84 0.86 17.41
N GLU A 13 3.14 -0.05 18.10
CA GLU A 13 1.69 0.07 18.35
C GLU A 13 0.84 0.28 17.08
N LYS A 14 1.19 -0.42 15.99
CA LYS A 14 0.53 -0.33 14.67
C LYS A 14 0.70 1.03 13.97
N LEU A 15 1.64 1.84 14.41
CA LEU A 15 2.01 3.11 13.78
C LEU A 15 3.40 3.00 13.14
N LEU A 16 3.58 3.68 12.03
CA LEU A 16 4.89 3.91 11.45
C LEU A 16 5.53 5.08 12.21
N CYS A 17 6.62 4.81 12.90
CA CYS A 17 7.38 5.80 13.65
C CYS A 17 8.67 6.13 12.90
N CYS A 18 9.05 7.41 12.86
CA CYS A 18 10.33 7.83 12.30
C CYS A 18 10.78 9.15 12.91
N ASP A 19 12.07 9.42 12.81
CA ASP A 19 12.65 10.71 13.11
C ASP A 19 12.94 11.46 11.81
N VAL A 20 12.61 12.74 11.78
CA VAL A 20 12.85 13.63 10.63
C VAL A 20 13.72 14.79 11.09
N ARG A 21 14.87 14.97 10.45
CA ARG A 21 15.79 16.07 10.69
C ARG A 21 15.62 17.13 9.60
N SER A 22 15.32 18.35 9.98
CA SER A 22 15.42 19.52 9.09
C SER A 22 16.90 19.85 8.86
N THR A 23 17.34 19.85 7.61
CA THR A 23 18.74 20.18 7.26
C THR A 23 19.02 21.67 7.37
N ALA A 24 17.99 22.53 7.29
CA ALA A 24 18.12 23.98 7.40
C ALA A 24 18.23 24.45 8.86
N GLU A 25 17.48 23.83 9.77
CA GLU A 25 17.38 24.23 11.17
C GLU A 25 18.22 23.36 12.11
N ASP A 26 18.71 22.22 11.63
CA ASP A 26 19.40 21.18 12.41
C ASP A 26 18.57 20.64 13.59
N ILE A 27 17.25 20.60 13.42
CA ILE A 27 16.30 20.10 14.41
C ILE A 27 15.80 18.74 13.98
N THR A 28 15.76 17.79 14.90
CA THR A 28 15.17 16.46 14.71
C THR A 28 13.90 16.33 15.51
N GLU A 29 12.82 15.92 14.82
CA GLU A 29 11.53 15.64 15.44
C GLU A 29 11.06 14.21 15.14
N SER A 30 10.38 13.60 16.13
CA SER A 30 9.79 12.28 15.99
C SER A 30 8.33 12.38 15.53
N PHE A 31 7.97 11.55 14.55
CA PHE A 31 6.63 11.46 13.96
C PHE A 31 6.06 10.06 14.11
N ARG A 32 4.74 9.98 14.20
CA ARG A 32 3.96 8.74 14.24
C ARG A 32 2.85 8.85 13.19
N LEU A 33 2.77 7.89 12.28
CA LEU A 33 1.81 7.87 11.18
C LEU A 33 0.92 6.64 11.29
N ASP A 34 -0.38 6.79 11.10
CA ASP A 34 -1.32 5.68 11.00
C ASP A 34 -1.37 5.07 9.58
N LEU A 35 -0.71 5.70 8.61
CA LEU A 35 -0.45 5.14 7.27
C LEU A 35 0.84 4.32 7.30
N ASN A 36 0.73 3.01 7.18
CA ASN A 36 1.79 2.06 7.54
C ASN A 36 2.80 1.73 6.42
N GLY A 37 2.66 2.28 5.21
CA GLY A 37 3.65 2.09 4.15
C GLY A 37 4.98 2.77 4.48
N PHE A 38 6.14 2.09 4.37
CA PHE A 38 7.45 2.74 4.56
C PHE A 38 7.65 3.94 3.63
N TYR A 39 7.05 3.89 2.44
CA TYR A 39 7.06 5.00 1.50
C TYR A 39 6.34 6.26 2.01
N GLN A 40 5.55 6.17 3.07
CA GLN A 40 4.91 7.33 3.70
C GLN A 40 5.91 8.29 4.35
N THR A 41 7.13 7.84 4.63
CA THR A 41 8.20 8.74 5.07
C THR A 41 8.54 9.80 4.02
N LYS A 42 8.49 9.46 2.72
CA LYS A 42 8.66 10.43 1.63
C LYS A 42 7.49 11.40 1.54
N ASN A 43 6.27 10.88 1.72
CA ASN A 43 5.07 11.72 1.74
C ASN A 43 5.08 12.66 2.94
N LEU A 44 5.56 12.20 4.11
CA LEU A 44 5.77 13.06 5.28
C LEU A 44 6.69 14.23 4.96
N CYS A 45 7.85 14.01 4.35
CA CYS A 45 8.73 15.11 3.94
C CYS A 45 8.02 16.12 3.01
N THR A 46 7.18 15.62 2.08
CA THR A 46 6.39 16.48 1.20
C THR A 46 5.36 17.29 1.97
N VAL A 47 4.72 16.70 2.99
CA VAL A 47 3.79 17.42 3.88
C VAL A 47 4.52 18.52 4.62
N LEU A 48 5.66 18.22 5.25
CA LEU A 48 6.45 19.21 6.01
C LEU A 48 6.92 20.37 5.11
N CYS A 49 7.40 20.10 3.89
CA CYS A 49 7.73 21.16 2.93
C CYS A 49 6.50 22.01 2.59
N SER A 50 5.34 21.38 2.38
CA SER A 50 4.10 22.10 2.03
C SER A 50 3.60 22.94 3.19
N GLU A 51 3.74 22.45 4.42
CA GLU A 51 3.41 23.17 5.64
C GLU A 51 4.28 24.41 5.81
N GLY A 52 5.60 24.29 5.65
CA GLY A 52 6.52 25.41 5.66
C GLY A 52 6.13 26.50 4.64
N ALA A 53 5.74 26.10 3.43
CA ALA A 53 5.26 27.03 2.40
C ALA A 53 3.94 27.72 2.78
N LEU A 54 3.02 27.01 3.43
CA LEU A 54 1.77 27.61 3.94
C LEU A 54 2.04 28.59 5.10
N MET A 55 2.93 28.25 6.01
CA MET A 55 3.31 29.14 7.11
C MET A 55 3.93 30.45 6.60
N GLN A 56 4.74 30.39 5.53
CA GLN A 56 5.27 31.59 4.86
C GLN A 56 4.17 32.49 4.26
N GLN A 57 3.01 31.91 3.93
CA GLN A 57 1.83 32.65 3.46
C GLN A 57 0.92 33.15 4.59
N GLY A 58 1.33 32.95 5.86
CA GLY A 58 0.61 33.46 7.03
C GLY A 58 -0.36 32.45 7.67
N PHE A 59 -0.39 31.19 7.22
CA PHE A 59 -1.14 30.15 7.91
C PHE A 59 -0.46 29.81 9.24
N ILE A 60 -1.26 29.58 10.28
CA ILE A 60 -0.77 29.16 11.60
C ILE A 60 -1.05 27.68 11.76
N ILE A 61 -0.02 26.86 11.71
CA ILE A 61 -0.09 25.42 11.95
C ILE A 61 0.59 25.14 13.29
N LYS A 62 -0.15 24.52 14.21
CA LYS A 62 0.38 24.18 15.53
C LYS A 62 0.99 22.78 15.48
N ASN A 63 2.20 22.60 15.98
CA ASN A 63 2.89 21.31 16.04
C ASN A 63 2.01 20.17 16.64
N ALA A 64 1.23 20.45 17.69
CA ALA A 64 0.31 19.48 18.27
C ALA A 64 -0.83 19.08 17.30
N ALA A 65 -1.32 20.00 16.46
CA ALA A 65 -2.35 19.72 15.46
C ALA A 65 -1.78 18.91 14.29
N GLU A 66 -0.57 19.24 13.82
CA GLU A 66 0.18 18.51 12.81
C GLU A 66 0.41 17.06 13.25
N LYS A 67 1.03 16.83 14.40
CA LYS A 67 1.30 15.48 14.91
C LYS A 67 0.02 14.66 15.13
N ASN A 68 -1.03 15.31 15.65
CA ASN A 68 -2.34 14.65 15.80
C ASN A 68 -2.96 14.32 14.42
N GLY A 69 -2.86 15.21 13.43
CA GLY A 69 -3.33 14.98 12.07
C GLY A 69 -2.64 13.78 11.44
N LEU A 70 -1.32 13.75 11.47
CA LEU A 70 -0.49 12.68 10.90
C LEU A 70 -0.72 11.32 11.57
N GLN A 71 -0.99 11.30 12.87
CA GLN A 71 -1.26 10.07 13.62
C GLN A 71 -2.69 9.54 13.43
N ASN A 72 -3.60 10.33 12.87
CA ASN A 72 -5.02 10.00 12.74
C ASN A 72 -5.56 10.25 11.31
N VAL A 73 -4.73 10.14 10.28
CA VAL A 73 -5.13 10.40 8.89
C VAL A 73 -6.31 9.54 8.49
N LYS A 74 -6.26 8.22 8.73
CA LYS A 74 -7.35 7.29 8.40
C LYS A 74 -8.66 7.70 9.07
N LYS A 75 -8.61 7.99 10.37
CA LYS A 75 -9.79 8.38 11.16
C LYS A 75 -10.38 9.70 10.71
N LEU A 76 -9.53 10.68 10.38
CA LEU A 76 -9.96 12.04 10.04
C LEU A 76 -10.45 12.16 8.59
N THR A 77 -9.90 11.36 7.69
CA THR A 77 -10.14 11.50 6.24
C THR A 77 -10.86 10.32 5.60
N GLY A 78 -10.92 9.17 6.27
CA GLY A 78 -11.38 7.92 5.66
C GLY A 78 -10.42 7.33 4.63
N LEU A 79 -9.17 7.80 4.56
CA LEU A 79 -8.18 7.31 3.60
C LEU A 79 -7.79 5.86 3.90
N HIS A 80 -7.96 5.00 2.91
CA HIS A 80 -7.61 3.57 2.95
C HIS A 80 -6.62 3.18 1.85
N GLY A 81 -6.03 1.98 1.96
CA GLY A 81 -5.20 1.40 0.92
C GLY A 81 -3.80 2.01 0.81
N ARG A 82 -3.16 2.27 1.93
CA ARG A 82 -1.75 2.67 2.01
C ARG A 82 -1.00 1.73 2.94
N TRP A 83 -0.73 0.51 2.46
CA TRP A 83 -0.25 -0.61 3.27
C TRP A 83 -1.18 -0.86 4.47
N ASP A 84 -2.45 -0.98 4.16
CA ASP A 84 -3.52 -1.03 5.16
C ASP A 84 -3.77 -2.48 5.58
N VAL A 85 -3.35 -2.83 6.79
CA VAL A 85 -3.53 -4.17 7.36
C VAL A 85 -4.94 -4.27 7.92
N VAL A 86 -5.81 -4.96 7.18
CA VAL A 86 -7.22 -5.18 7.55
C VAL A 86 -7.36 -6.38 8.49
N ARG A 87 -6.53 -7.38 8.30
CA ARG A 87 -6.52 -8.62 9.08
C ARG A 87 -5.09 -9.05 9.39
N GLU A 88 -4.88 -9.58 10.60
CA GLU A 88 -3.55 -9.99 11.08
C GLU A 88 -3.15 -11.41 10.63
N ASP A 89 -4.10 -12.35 10.61
CA ASP A 89 -3.81 -13.76 10.31
C ASP A 89 -4.97 -14.51 9.62
N PRO A 90 -4.80 -15.03 8.39
CA PRO A 90 -3.73 -14.67 7.49
C PRO A 90 -3.69 -13.16 7.29
N THR A 91 -2.50 -12.60 7.07
CA THR A 91 -2.38 -11.14 6.98
C THR A 91 -3.00 -10.64 5.68
N LEU A 92 -4.04 -9.79 5.76
CA LEU A 92 -4.65 -9.14 4.61
C LEU A 92 -4.23 -7.68 4.53
N ILE A 93 -3.56 -7.31 3.45
CA ILE A 93 -3.03 -5.96 3.21
C ILE A 93 -3.67 -5.37 1.96
N LEU A 94 -4.13 -4.13 2.06
CA LEU A 94 -4.64 -3.34 0.94
C LEU A 94 -3.65 -2.23 0.58
N ASP A 95 -3.30 -2.13 -0.70
CA ASP A 95 -2.47 -1.03 -1.21
C ASP A 95 -2.89 -0.59 -2.61
N VAL A 96 -3.06 0.70 -2.82
CA VAL A 96 -3.50 1.26 -4.11
C VAL A 96 -2.38 1.41 -5.15
N ALA A 97 -1.20 0.85 -4.90
CA ALA A 97 -0.10 0.84 -5.87
C ALA A 97 -0.59 0.28 -7.22
N HIS A 98 -0.36 1.04 -8.29
CA HIS A 98 -0.88 0.73 -9.62
C HIS A 98 0.09 1.10 -10.75
N ASN A 99 1.22 1.67 -10.44
CA ASN A 99 2.29 2.02 -11.37
C ASN A 99 3.63 1.39 -10.94
N GLU A 100 4.63 1.51 -11.80
CA GLU A 100 5.94 0.90 -11.59
C GLU A 100 6.56 1.26 -10.23
N ASP A 101 6.57 2.56 -9.88
CA ASP A 101 7.19 3.02 -8.62
C ASP A 101 6.43 2.56 -7.38
N GLY A 102 5.09 2.64 -7.40
CA GLY A 102 4.24 2.17 -6.32
C GLY A 102 4.42 0.67 -6.08
N ILE A 103 4.40 -0.13 -7.14
CA ILE A 103 4.60 -1.59 -7.04
C ILE A 103 5.99 -1.92 -6.49
N LYS A 104 7.06 -1.26 -6.94
CA LYS A 104 8.41 -1.45 -6.38
C LYS A 104 8.46 -1.18 -4.87
N GLN A 105 7.78 -0.14 -4.41
CA GLN A 105 7.73 0.20 -2.99
C GLN A 105 6.96 -0.84 -2.18
N VAL A 106 5.80 -1.28 -2.67
CA VAL A 106 5.00 -2.34 -2.06
C VAL A 106 5.78 -3.65 -2.00
N LEU A 107 6.44 -4.05 -3.09
CA LEU A 107 7.25 -5.27 -3.13
C LEU A 107 8.47 -5.18 -2.19
N SER A 108 9.11 -4.03 -2.08
CA SER A 108 10.20 -3.80 -1.12
C SER A 108 9.71 -3.98 0.32
N GLN A 109 8.53 -3.48 0.66
CA GLN A 109 7.95 -3.64 1.99
C GLN A 109 7.51 -5.08 2.24
N LEU A 110 6.91 -5.74 1.23
CA LEU A 110 6.56 -7.15 1.28
C LEU A 110 7.79 -8.02 1.52
N GLY A 111 8.91 -7.74 0.85
CA GLY A 111 10.20 -8.41 1.06
C GLY A 111 10.65 -8.36 2.52
N LYS A 112 10.63 -7.19 3.15
CA LYS A 112 10.97 -7.04 4.58
C LYS A 112 10.02 -7.84 5.49
N LEU A 113 8.73 -7.89 5.15
CA LEU A 113 7.78 -8.68 5.93
C LEU A 113 8.05 -10.19 5.79
N THR A 114 8.38 -10.66 4.59
CA THR A 114 8.71 -12.07 4.34
C THR A 114 10.05 -12.50 4.93
N GLU A 115 11.03 -11.60 5.11
CA GLU A 115 12.26 -11.88 5.85
C GLU A 115 11.97 -12.33 7.29
N THR A 116 10.92 -11.78 7.91
CA THR A 116 10.48 -12.18 9.25
C THR A 116 9.56 -13.39 9.25
N ARG A 117 9.07 -13.82 8.08
CA ARG A 117 8.12 -14.92 7.89
C ARG A 117 8.52 -15.77 6.67
N PRO A 118 9.67 -16.49 6.72
CA PRO A 118 10.25 -17.14 5.54
C PRO A 118 9.40 -18.28 4.96
N SER A 119 8.45 -18.83 5.72
CA SER A 119 7.54 -19.87 5.28
C SER A 119 6.21 -19.34 4.73
N ALA A 120 5.94 -18.03 4.84
CA ALA A 120 4.69 -17.43 4.39
C ALA A 120 4.55 -17.54 2.87
N LYS A 121 3.42 -18.05 2.40
CA LYS A 121 3.03 -17.95 1.00
C LYS A 121 2.38 -16.59 0.74
N ILE A 122 2.59 -16.08 -0.48
CA ILE A 122 2.05 -14.81 -0.89
C ILE A 122 0.91 -15.05 -1.86
N HIS A 123 -0.23 -14.44 -1.58
CA HIS A 123 -1.42 -14.43 -2.40
C HIS A 123 -1.64 -13.01 -2.92
N PHE A 124 -1.58 -12.82 -4.24
CA PHE A 124 -1.86 -11.52 -4.87
C PHE A 124 -3.28 -11.49 -5.42
N VAL A 125 -4.12 -10.62 -4.87
CA VAL A 125 -5.39 -10.22 -5.48
C VAL A 125 -5.12 -8.94 -6.26
N THR A 126 -5.21 -8.99 -7.59
CA THR A 126 -4.82 -7.85 -8.42
C THR A 126 -5.79 -7.61 -9.57
N GLY A 127 -6.08 -6.33 -9.79
CA GLY A 127 -6.82 -5.85 -10.94
C GLY A 127 -6.27 -4.51 -11.39
N MET A 128 -6.35 -4.23 -12.69
CA MET A 128 -5.71 -3.08 -13.31
C MET A 128 -6.69 -2.31 -14.18
N VAL A 129 -6.35 -1.08 -14.51
CA VAL A 129 -7.05 -0.32 -15.56
C VAL A 129 -6.36 -0.55 -16.92
N LYS A 130 -7.09 -0.32 -18.01
CA LYS A 130 -6.53 -0.33 -19.37
C LYS A 130 -5.54 0.83 -19.51
N ASP A 131 -4.26 0.56 -19.31
CA ASP A 131 -3.16 1.51 -19.36
C ASP A 131 -1.97 0.92 -20.12
N LYS A 132 -1.07 1.80 -20.56
CA LYS A 132 0.18 1.42 -21.24
C LYS A 132 1.18 0.71 -20.31
N GLU A 133 1.03 0.87 -19.01
CA GLU A 133 1.98 0.39 -18.01
C GLU A 133 1.67 -1.03 -17.47
N VAL A 134 0.55 -1.66 -17.86
CA VAL A 134 0.16 -2.99 -17.39
C VAL A 134 1.32 -3.99 -17.50
N SER A 135 1.97 -4.08 -18.66
CA SER A 135 3.08 -5.00 -18.89
C SER A 135 4.29 -4.72 -18.00
N LYS A 136 4.58 -3.44 -17.72
CA LYS A 136 5.67 -3.06 -16.81
C LYS A 136 5.36 -3.49 -15.38
N VAL A 137 4.13 -3.28 -14.92
CA VAL A 137 3.70 -3.72 -13.60
C VAL A 137 3.76 -5.24 -13.48
N LEU A 138 3.21 -5.97 -14.46
CA LEU A 138 3.24 -7.44 -14.47
C LEU A 138 4.66 -8.01 -14.42
N SER A 139 5.61 -7.38 -15.13
CA SER A 139 7.02 -7.83 -15.14
C SER A 139 7.74 -7.69 -13.80
N LEU A 140 7.21 -6.89 -12.86
CA LEU A 140 7.78 -6.69 -11.53
C LEU A 140 7.25 -7.70 -10.50
N LEU A 141 6.07 -8.27 -10.76
CA LEU A 141 5.40 -9.13 -9.79
C LEU A 141 6.10 -10.50 -9.65
N PRO A 142 6.18 -11.08 -8.44
CA PRO A 142 6.92 -12.32 -8.20
C PRO A 142 6.22 -13.54 -8.79
N SER A 143 6.91 -14.34 -9.61
CA SER A 143 6.37 -15.57 -10.22
C SER A 143 6.07 -16.71 -9.24
N GLY A 144 6.61 -16.62 -8.00
CA GLY A 144 6.40 -17.64 -6.95
C GLY A 144 5.14 -17.43 -6.08
N ALA A 145 4.32 -16.42 -6.37
CA ALA A 145 3.10 -16.13 -5.62
C ALA A 145 1.86 -16.81 -6.25
N HIS A 146 0.78 -16.90 -5.47
CA HIS A 146 -0.54 -17.32 -5.97
C HIS A 146 -1.33 -16.08 -6.41
N TYR A 147 -1.87 -16.09 -7.65
CA TYR A 147 -2.57 -14.95 -8.21
C TYR A 147 -4.08 -15.16 -8.28
N TYR A 148 -4.82 -14.10 -7.96
CA TYR A 148 -6.28 -13.98 -8.06
C TYR A 148 -6.55 -12.70 -8.85
N PHE A 149 -6.72 -12.86 -10.17
CA PHE A 149 -6.95 -11.74 -11.08
C PHE A 149 -8.40 -11.29 -10.99
N THR A 150 -8.61 -9.98 -10.87
CA THR A 150 -9.96 -9.43 -10.78
C THR A 150 -10.05 -8.10 -11.52
N ASN A 151 -11.21 -7.48 -11.53
CA ASN A 151 -11.41 -6.12 -12.04
C ASN A 151 -12.39 -5.34 -11.15
N ALA A 152 -12.22 -4.04 -11.12
CA ALA A 152 -13.22 -3.14 -10.53
C ALA A 152 -14.37 -2.91 -11.52
N HIS A 153 -15.57 -2.60 -11.01
CA HIS A 153 -16.77 -2.31 -11.80
C HIS A 153 -16.76 -0.89 -12.38
N ILE A 154 -15.73 -0.56 -13.16
CA ILE A 154 -15.58 0.72 -13.84
C ILE A 154 -15.34 0.52 -15.35
N PRO A 155 -15.77 1.45 -16.23
CA PRO A 155 -15.66 1.28 -17.68
C PRO A 155 -14.23 1.10 -18.20
N ARG A 156 -13.23 1.65 -17.50
CA ARG A 156 -11.81 1.54 -17.88
C ARG A 156 -11.07 0.38 -17.25
N ALA A 157 -11.74 -0.47 -16.48
CA ALA A 157 -11.11 -1.66 -15.90
C ALA A 157 -10.60 -2.58 -17.02
N LEU A 158 -9.43 -3.17 -16.81
CA LEU A 158 -8.95 -4.28 -17.64
C LEU A 158 -9.72 -5.54 -17.21
N PRO A 159 -10.44 -6.23 -18.12
CA PRO A 159 -11.19 -7.43 -17.78
C PRO A 159 -10.28 -8.49 -17.13
N HIS A 160 -10.77 -9.15 -16.10
CA HIS A 160 -9.99 -10.10 -15.29
C HIS A 160 -9.40 -11.24 -16.11
N GLU A 161 -10.12 -11.75 -17.12
CA GLU A 161 -9.63 -12.80 -18.03
C GLU A 161 -8.49 -12.28 -18.91
N GLU A 162 -8.61 -11.06 -19.46
CA GLU A 162 -7.56 -10.44 -20.27
C GLU A 162 -6.32 -10.16 -19.42
N LEU A 163 -6.50 -9.73 -18.16
CA LEU A 163 -5.38 -9.54 -17.23
C LEU A 163 -4.66 -10.85 -16.94
N LYS A 164 -5.41 -11.94 -16.69
CA LYS A 164 -4.86 -13.29 -16.50
C LYS A 164 -4.07 -13.77 -17.69
N GLU A 165 -4.60 -13.60 -18.91
CA GLU A 165 -3.89 -13.98 -20.15
C GLU A 165 -2.57 -13.21 -20.31
N LYS A 166 -2.60 -11.89 -20.10
CA LYS A 166 -1.40 -11.05 -20.12
C LYS A 166 -0.39 -11.47 -19.06
N ALA A 167 -0.84 -11.75 -17.84
CA ALA A 167 -0.02 -12.16 -16.72
C ALA A 167 0.69 -13.50 -16.95
N ALA A 168 0.05 -14.43 -17.65
CA ALA A 168 0.66 -15.71 -18.02
C ALA A 168 1.94 -15.54 -18.85
N GLY A 169 2.01 -14.51 -19.71
CA GLY A 169 3.21 -14.16 -20.47
C GLY A 169 4.41 -13.74 -19.60
N PHE A 170 4.19 -13.41 -18.33
CA PHE A 170 5.21 -13.07 -17.34
C PHE A 170 5.42 -14.19 -16.32
N GLY A 171 4.85 -15.39 -16.53
CA GLY A 171 4.95 -16.50 -15.60
C GLY A 171 4.10 -16.35 -14.33
N LEU A 172 3.11 -15.45 -14.35
CA LEU A 172 2.19 -15.24 -13.23
C LEU A 172 0.93 -16.08 -13.45
N HIS A 173 0.74 -17.10 -12.62
CA HIS A 173 -0.34 -18.06 -12.78
C HIS A 173 -1.35 -18.00 -11.64
N GLY A 174 -2.63 -18.14 -11.96
CA GLY A 174 -3.70 -18.09 -10.96
C GLY A 174 -5.09 -18.21 -11.57
N GLU A 175 -6.06 -17.87 -10.74
CA GLU A 175 -7.48 -17.88 -11.09
C GLU A 175 -7.98 -16.46 -11.36
N SER A 176 -9.12 -16.32 -12.05
CA SER A 176 -9.72 -15.01 -12.32
C SER A 176 -11.15 -14.95 -11.82
N PHE A 177 -11.56 -13.77 -11.36
CA PHE A 177 -12.83 -13.51 -10.67
C PHE A 177 -13.39 -12.16 -11.12
N ASP A 178 -14.67 -12.12 -11.42
CA ASP A 178 -15.36 -10.89 -11.82
C ASP A 178 -15.49 -9.88 -10.67
N GLU A 179 -15.56 -10.39 -9.43
CA GLU A 179 -15.79 -9.62 -8.22
C GLU A 179 -14.55 -9.58 -7.32
N VAL A 180 -14.15 -8.38 -6.87
CA VAL A 180 -12.99 -8.19 -5.99
C VAL A 180 -13.13 -8.98 -4.68
N ASN A 181 -14.30 -8.90 -4.05
CA ASN A 181 -14.53 -9.57 -2.77
C ASN A 181 -14.57 -11.10 -2.93
N THR A 182 -14.99 -11.62 -4.07
CA THR A 182 -14.94 -13.05 -4.39
C THR A 182 -13.48 -13.52 -4.57
N ALA A 183 -12.65 -12.73 -5.25
CA ALA A 183 -11.22 -13.01 -5.38
C ALA A 183 -10.51 -13.06 -4.02
N ILE A 184 -10.83 -12.10 -3.12
CA ILE A 184 -10.27 -12.09 -1.76
C ILE A 184 -10.75 -13.31 -0.95
N LYS A 185 -12.03 -13.69 -1.04
CA LYS A 185 -12.56 -14.90 -0.39
C LYS A 185 -11.82 -16.15 -0.85
N ALA A 186 -11.62 -16.32 -2.16
CA ALA A 186 -10.85 -17.44 -2.71
C ALA A 186 -9.40 -17.46 -2.22
N ALA A 187 -8.76 -16.30 -2.08
CA ALA A 187 -7.42 -16.18 -1.49
C ALA A 187 -7.43 -16.59 -0.01
N MET A 188 -8.42 -16.11 0.75
CA MET A 188 -8.58 -16.46 2.18
C MET A 188 -8.83 -17.95 2.41
N GLU A 189 -9.59 -18.62 1.53
CA GLU A 189 -9.86 -20.07 1.61
C GLU A 189 -8.61 -20.93 1.38
N LYS A 190 -7.64 -20.42 0.59
CA LYS A 190 -6.39 -21.13 0.29
C LYS A 190 -5.23 -20.76 1.23
N ALA A 191 -5.30 -19.59 1.83
CA ALA A 191 -4.29 -19.12 2.76
C ALA A 191 -4.38 -19.88 4.09
N ILE A 192 -3.23 -20.17 4.66
CA ILE A 192 -3.11 -20.75 6.00
C ILE A 192 -2.57 -19.70 6.98
N PRO A 193 -2.67 -19.91 8.30
CA PRO A 193 -2.07 -19.01 9.28
C PRO A 193 -0.60 -18.71 8.97
N GLY A 194 -0.24 -17.44 9.02
CA GLY A 194 1.08 -16.93 8.66
C GLY A 194 1.24 -16.45 7.21
N ASP A 195 0.33 -16.83 6.31
CA ASP A 195 0.35 -16.38 4.91
C ASP A 195 -0.02 -14.90 4.78
N ILE A 196 0.33 -14.32 3.64
CA ILE A 196 0.11 -12.90 3.32
C ILE A 196 -0.75 -12.79 2.07
N ILE A 197 -1.86 -12.07 2.18
CA ILE A 197 -2.73 -11.71 1.07
C ILE A 197 -2.53 -10.22 0.80
N LEU A 198 -2.10 -9.86 -0.40
CA LEU A 198 -1.92 -8.48 -0.82
C LEU A 198 -2.89 -8.13 -1.95
N VAL A 199 -3.76 -7.16 -1.68
CA VAL A 199 -4.69 -6.60 -2.68
C VAL A 199 -4.07 -5.32 -3.24
N CYS A 200 -3.75 -5.29 -4.53
CA CYS A 200 -3.15 -4.12 -5.17
C CYS A 200 -3.40 -4.07 -6.69
N GLY A 201 -2.88 -3.03 -7.34
CA GLY A 201 -2.94 -2.85 -8.80
C GLY A 201 -3.90 -1.74 -9.26
N SER A 202 -4.82 -1.30 -8.42
CA SER A 202 -5.71 -0.17 -8.72
C SER A 202 -6.37 0.39 -7.47
N VAL A 203 -6.49 1.72 -7.40
CA VAL A 203 -7.30 2.40 -6.37
C VAL A 203 -8.77 1.97 -6.43
N PHE A 204 -9.27 1.62 -7.61
CA PHE A 204 -10.67 1.18 -7.78
C PHE A 204 -10.89 -0.23 -7.24
N VAL A 205 -9.92 -1.12 -7.42
CA VAL A 205 -9.96 -2.47 -6.84
C VAL A 205 -9.97 -2.39 -5.31
N VAL A 206 -9.07 -1.61 -4.74
CA VAL A 206 -9.03 -1.40 -3.28
C VAL A 206 -10.30 -0.72 -2.76
N GLY A 207 -10.86 0.21 -3.54
CA GLY A 207 -12.11 0.91 -3.19
C GLY A 207 -13.36 0.02 -3.16
N GLU A 208 -13.35 -1.13 -3.84
CA GLU A 208 -14.45 -2.10 -3.82
C GLU A 208 -14.33 -3.17 -2.72
N VAL A 209 -13.23 -3.14 -1.95
CA VAL A 209 -13.05 -4.10 -0.85
C VAL A 209 -14.00 -3.78 0.29
N ASP A 210 -14.88 -4.71 0.61
CA ASP A 210 -15.70 -4.65 1.82
C ASP A 210 -14.88 -5.14 3.02
N THR A 211 -14.23 -4.21 3.71
CA THR A 211 -13.36 -4.52 4.85
C THR A 211 -14.09 -5.17 6.02
N VAL A 212 -15.41 -4.98 6.13
CA VAL A 212 -16.22 -5.61 7.19
C VAL A 212 -16.30 -7.12 7.01
N LEU A 213 -16.24 -7.61 5.77
CA LEU A 213 -16.26 -9.05 5.48
C LEU A 213 -14.97 -9.77 5.90
N PHE A 214 -13.86 -9.04 6.05
CA PHE A 214 -12.53 -9.63 6.19
C PHE A 214 -11.79 -9.23 7.47
N SER A 215 -12.35 -8.30 8.27
CA SER A 215 -11.77 -7.84 9.54
C SER A 215 -11.90 -8.85 10.69
#